data_c4f2f50c646a228497d5a705be2d2790
#
_entry.id   c4f2f50c646a228497d5a705be2d2790
#
_cell.length_a   1.000
_cell.length_b   1.000
_cell.length_c   1.000
_cell.angle_alpha   90.00
_cell.angle_beta   90.00
_cell.angle_gamma   90.00
#
_symmetry.space_group_name_H-M   'P 1'
#
loop_
_entity.id
_entity.type
_entity.pdbx_description
1 polymer ?
#
loop_
_entity_poly.entity_id
_entity_poly.type
_entity_poly.pdbx_seq_one_letter_code
_entity_poly.pdbx_strand_id
1 'polypeptide(L)'
;MRHKSEELMQQILNYAEKFLLLNHRSPYTSEIADALGIVKSTVYKYLVAMNDRGMLSYRNGEIVTERTNKISLLTKPAAVLGSVSCGMPQLEEEYIEEYVSLPVSLFGEGEFFILRASGDSMIGAGINSGDMIVIRKQNAASDGDIVVALVDNESTLKRFFLDTERRCVRLHPENPKYPDIYTQNCTVQGVAVHVIKSLE
;
A
#
# COMPACT_ATOMS: atom_id res chain seq x y z
N MET A 1 39.76 -5.33 -30.31
CA MET A 1 38.47 -5.49 -29.60
C MET A 1 37.41 -4.74 -30.37
N ARG A 2 36.31 -5.42 -30.80
CA ARG A 2 35.20 -4.70 -31.47
C ARG A 2 34.56 -3.77 -30.42
N HIS A 3 34.57 -2.46 -30.71
CA HIS A 3 33.90 -1.47 -29.86
C HIS A 3 32.42 -1.86 -29.74
N LYS A 4 31.90 -2.10 -28.52
CA LYS A 4 30.50 -2.38 -28.31
C LYS A 4 29.72 -1.09 -28.55
N SER A 5 28.62 -1.20 -29.31
CA SER A 5 27.77 -0.04 -29.63
C SER A 5 27.15 0.55 -28.37
N GLU A 6 27.40 1.83 -28.11
CA GLU A 6 26.76 2.56 -27.01
C GLU A 6 25.26 2.69 -27.21
N GLU A 7 24.84 2.81 -28.46
CA GLU A 7 23.43 2.83 -28.84
C GLU A 7 22.70 1.56 -28.41
N LEU A 8 23.29 0.37 -28.67
CA LEU A 8 22.71 -0.89 -28.26
C LEU A 8 22.73 -1.07 -26.73
N MET A 9 23.73 -0.54 -26.02
CA MET A 9 23.72 -0.51 -24.57
C MET A 9 22.55 0.33 -24.04
N GLN A 10 22.29 1.49 -24.63
CA GLN A 10 21.18 2.33 -24.23
C GLN A 10 19.83 1.69 -24.54
N GLN A 11 19.69 0.98 -25.66
CA GLN A 11 18.48 0.25 -26.01
C GLN A 11 18.20 -0.88 -24.99
N ILE A 12 19.24 -1.64 -24.61
CA ILE A 12 19.12 -2.71 -23.59
C ILE A 12 18.70 -2.10 -22.24
N LEU A 13 19.31 -0.98 -21.84
CA LEU A 13 19.01 -0.31 -20.59
C LEU A 13 17.57 0.19 -20.54
N ASN A 14 17.15 0.91 -21.57
CA ASN A 14 15.79 1.45 -21.68
C ASN A 14 14.73 0.34 -21.69
N TYR A 15 15.01 -0.77 -22.40
CA TYR A 15 14.12 -1.91 -22.41
C TYR A 15 13.99 -2.55 -21.02
N ALA A 16 15.13 -2.79 -20.35
CA ALA A 16 15.13 -3.41 -19.02
C ALA A 16 14.38 -2.56 -17.99
N GLU A 17 14.57 -1.24 -18.00
CA GLU A 17 13.85 -0.32 -17.12
C GLU A 17 12.34 -0.31 -17.36
N LYS A 18 11.94 -0.19 -18.64
CA LYS A 18 10.53 -0.19 -19.03
C LYS A 18 9.86 -1.51 -18.70
N PHE A 19 10.55 -2.63 -18.95
CA PHE A 19 10.05 -3.96 -18.65
C PHE A 19 9.79 -4.16 -17.16
N LEU A 20 10.74 -3.73 -16.30
CA LEU A 20 10.58 -3.82 -14.84
C LEU A 20 9.37 -3.03 -14.35
N LEU A 21 9.15 -1.82 -14.88
CA LEU A 21 7.99 -0.98 -14.51
C LEU A 21 6.65 -1.63 -14.88
N LEU A 22 6.60 -2.36 -15.99
CA LEU A 22 5.37 -2.96 -16.48
C LEU A 22 5.11 -4.36 -15.89
N ASN A 23 6.17 -5.12 -15.61
CA ASN A 23 6.06 -6.54 -15.25
C ASN A 23 6.51 -6.84 -13.82
N HIS A 24 6.98 -5.83 -13.08
CA HIS A 24 7.45 -5.94 -11.68
C HIS A 24 8.57 -6.97 -11.47
N ARG A 25 9.33 -7.27 -12.52
CA ARG A 25 10.52 -8.15 -12.49
C ARG A 25 11.52 -7.74 -13.56
N SER A 26 12.77 -8.15 -13.40
CA SER A 26 13.78 -8.02 -14.45
C SER A 26 13.43 -8.87 -15.67
N PRO A 27 13.70 -8.37 -16.90
CA PRO A 27 13.55 -9.18 -18.10
C PRO A 27 14.59 -10.28 -18.16
N TYR A 28 14.22 -11.42 -18.69
CA TYR A 28 15.18 -12.45 -19.08
C TYR A 28 15.98 -12.00 -20.31
N THR A 29 17.20 -12.54 -20.47
CA THR A 29 18.04 -12.24 -21.65
C THR A 29 17.39 -12.63 -22.97
N SER A 30 16.48 -13.63 -22.98
CA SER A 30 15.65 -13.98 -24.14
C SER A 30 14.65 -12.90 -24.51
N GLU A 31 13.96 -12.33 -23.52
CA GLU A 31 12.98 -11.26 -23.75
C GLU A 31 13.63 -10.00 -24.32
N ILE A 32 14.83 -9.66 -23.82
CA ILE A 32 15.63 -8.56 -24.39
C ILE A 32 16.06 -8.87 -25.83
N ALA A 33 16.50 -10.13 -26.08
CA ALA A 33 16.96 -10.58 -27.39
C ALA A 33 15.85 -10.48 -28.42
N ASP A 34 14.67 -11.00 -28.08
CA ASP A 34 13.48 -10.98 -28.94
C ASP A 34 13.00 -9.56 -29.22
N ALA A 35 12.95 -8.70 -28.19
CA ALA A 35 12.50 -7.33 -28.32
C ALA A 35 13.43 -6.45 -29.18
N LEU A 36 14.75 -6.69 -29.13
CA LEU A 36 15.75 -5.90 -29.87
C LEU A 36 16.21 -6.57 -31.17
N GLY A 37 15.66 -7.75 -31.52
CA GLY A 37 16.02 -8.48 -32.74
C GLY A 37 17.48 -8.94 -32.75
N ILE A 38 18.06 -9.30 -31.61
CA ILE A 38 19.46 -9.75 -31.47
C ILE A 38 19.53 -11.13 -30.81
N VAL A 39 20.66 -11.79 -30.93
CA VAL A 39 20.82 -13.11 -30.30
C VAL A 39 21.11 -13.00 -28.79
N LYS A 40 20.57 -13.94 -28.00
CA LYS A 40 20.70 -14.01 -26.53
C LYS A 40 22.15 -13.91 -26.05
N SER A 41 23.10 -14.53 -26.76
CA SER A 41 24.53 -14.47 -26.42
C SER A 41 25.12 -13.05 -26.54
N THR A 42 24.56 -12.23 -27.46
CA THR A 42 24.95 -10.83 -27.60
C THR A 42 24.43 -10.02 -26.43
N VAL A 43 23.16 -10.19 -26.04
CA VAL A 43 22.59 -9.55 -24.83
C VAL A 43 23.46 -9.83 -23.62
N TYR A 44 23.75 -11.09 -23.33
CA TYR A 44 24.59 -11.48 -22.20
C TYR A 44 25.96 -10.76 -22.20
N LYS A 45 26.67 -10.76 -23.35
CA LYS A 45 27.97 -10.07 -23.49
C LYS A 45 27.86 -8.57 -23.25
N TYR A 46 26.71 -7.95 -23.62
CA TYR A 46 26.48 -6.54 -23.38
C TYR A 46 26.18 -6.28 -21.90
N LEU A 47 25.32 -7.07 -21.28
CA LEU A 47 25.02 -6.96 -19.83
C LEU A 47 26.27 -7.07 -18.98
N VAL A 48 27.15 -8.06 -19.25
CA VAL A 48 28.44 -8.18 -18.55
C VAL A 48 29.30 -6.94 -18.74
N ALA A 49 29.42 -6.45 -19.99
CA ALA A 49 30.24 -5.25 -20.22
C ALA A 49 29.67 -3.98 -19.62
N MET A 50 28.36 -3.85 -19.56
CA MET A 50 27.67 -2.74 -18.89
C MET A 50 27.85 -2.79 -17.37
N ASN A 51 27.80 -3.99 -16.80
CA ASN A 51 28.12 -4.23 -15.41
C ASN A 51 29.57 -3.84 -15.06
N ASP A 52 30.53 -4.27 -15.89
CA ASP A 52 31.96 -3.94 -15.70
C ASP A 52 32.23 -2.43 -15.82
N ARG A 53 31.40 -1.69 -16.57
CA ARG A 53 31.48 -0.24 -16.71
C ARG A 53 30.68 0.52 -15.63
N GLY A 54 30.00 -0.18 -14.72
CA GLY A 54 29.17 0.44 -13.69
C GLY A 54 27.89 1.10 -14.21
N MET A 55 27.44 0.78 -15.46
CA MET A 55 26.21 1.31 -16.02
C MET A 55 24.95 0.68 -15.42
N LEU A 56 25.08 -0.55 -14.94
CA LEU A 56 24.04 -1.33 -14.25
C LEU A 56 24.71 -2.39 -13.37
N SER A 57 23.96 -3.02 -12.49
CA SER A 57 24.33 -4.26 -11.82
C SER A 57 23.61 -5.43 -12.49
N TYR A 58 24.36 -6.47 -12.87
CA TYR A 58 23.80 -7.70 -13.42
C TYR A 58 24.29 -8.89 -12.60
N ARG A 59 23.41 -9.45 -11.75
CA ARG A 59 23.69 -10.57 -10.87
C ARG A 59 22.51 -11.54 -10.81
N ASN A 60 22.76 -12.82 -10.92
CA ASN A 60 21.73 -13.87 -10.81
C ASN A 60 20.53 -13.71 -11.76
N GLY A 61 20.78 -13.09 -12.93
CA GLY A 61 19.71 -12.78 -13.89
C GLY A 61 18.96 -11.47 -13.62
N GLU A 62 19.23 -10.81 -12.52
CA GLU A 62 18.64 -9.49 -12.20
C GLU A 62 19.46 -8.35 -12.79
N ILE A 63 18.75 -7.38 -13.35
CA ILE A 63 19.30 -6.15 -13.93
C ILE A 63 18.80 -5.00 -13.04
N VAL A 64 19.75 -4.33 -12.38
CA VAL A 64 19.48 -3.17 -11.54
C VAL A 64 20.21 -1.96 -12.11
N THR A 65 19.47 -0.92 -12.46
CA THR A 65 20.01 0.38 -12.89
C THR A 65 19.88 1.41 -11.77
N GLU A 66 20.52 2.57 -11.92
CA GLU A 66 20.34 3.66 -10.95
C GLU A 66 18.87 4.05 -10.80
N ARG A 67 18.11 4.02 -11.89
CA ARG A 67 16.69 4.33 -11.89
C ARG A 67 15.86 3.24 -11.22
N THR A 68 16.10 1.99 -11.56
CA THR A 68 15.31 0.87 -11.02
C THR A 68 15.65 0.58 -9.55
N ASN A 69 16.84 0.93 -9.09
CA ASN A 69 17.21 0.85 -7.68
C ASN A 69 16.36 1.75 -6.76
N LYS A 70 15.70 2.77 -7.33
CA LYS A 70 14.77 3.65 -6.60
C LYS A 70 13.34 3.12 -6.55
N ILE A 71 13.06 2.01 -7.24
CA ILE A 71 11.72 1.41 -7.32
C ILE A 71 11.61 0.35 -6.23
N SER A 72 10.73 0.58 -5.26
CA SER A 72 10.34 -0.46 -4.30
C SER A 72 9.17 -1.24 -4.88
N LEU A 73 9.38 -2.53 -5.15
CA LEU A 73 8.34 -3.46 -5.58
C LEU A 73 7.70 -4.20 -4.39
N LEU A 74 8.14 -3.90 -3.17
CA LEU A 74 7.60 -4.52 -1.97
C LEU A 74 6.20 -4.01 -1.68
N THR A 75 5.23 -4.90 -1.74
CA THR A 75 3.82 -4.62 -1.44
C THR A 75 3.30 -5.58 -0.40
N LYS A 76 2.24 -5.18 0.30
CA LYS A 76 1.47 -6.02 1.22
C LYS A 76 0.01 -6.08 0.75
N PRO A 77 -0.64 -7.25 0.78
CA PRO A 77 -2.06 -7.34 0.48
C PRO A 77 -2.87 -6.65 1.59
N ALA A 78 -3.90 -5.93 1.21
CA ALA A 78 -4.90 -5.36 2.10
C ALA A 78 -6.30 -5.69 1.57
N ALA A 79 -7.15 -6.22 2.42
CA ALA A 79 -8.54 -6.46 2.08
C ALA A 79 -9.29 -5.13 2.01
N VAL A 80 -10.05 -4.91 0.96
CA VAL A 80 -11.03 -3.82 0.88
C VAL A 80 -12.36 -4.35 1.38
N LEU A 81 -12.86 -3.75 2.44
CA LEU A 81 -14.15 -4.06 3.02
C LEU A 81 -15.15 -3.02 2.55
N GLY A 82 -16.33 -3.45 2.18
CA GLY A 82 -17.45 -2.56 1.88
C GLY A 82 -17.82 -1.68 3.07
N SER A 83 -18.90 -0.92 2.96
CA SER A 83 -19.38 -0.10 4.07
C SER A 83 -19.58 -0.99 5.30
N VAL A 84 -18.88 -0.67 6.39
CA VAL A 84 -19.01 -1.37 7.66
C VAL A 84 -20.43 -1.16 8.16
N SER A 85 -21.28 -2.14 7.85
CA SER A 85 -22.59 -2.24 8.48
C SER A 85 -22.39 -2.85 9.86
N CYS A 86 -23.11 -2.29 10.83
CA CYS A 86 -23.16 -2.70 12.22
C CYS A 86 -22.93 -4.22 12.46
N GLY A 87 -22.02 -4.56 13.34
CA GLY A 87 -22.00 -5.91 13.93
C GLY A 87 -20.88 -6.86 13.51
N MET A 88 -19.77 -6.40 12.96
CA MET A 88 -18.71 -7.30 12.47
C MET A 88 -17.51 -7.38 13.42
N PRO A 89 -17.33 -8.46 14.18
CA PRO A 89 -16.17 -8.65 15.06
C PRO A 89 -14.90 -9.10 14.36
N GLN A 90 -14.97 -9.57 13.10
CA GLN A 90 -13.84 -10.16 12.39
C GLN A 90 -13.86 -9.80 10.88
N LEU A 91 -12.68 -9.84 10.27
CA LEU A 91 -12.46 -9.83 8.81
C LEU A 91 -12.98 -11.18 8.25
N GLU A 92 -14.29 -11.33 8.10
CA GLU A 92 -14.86 -12.52 7.48
C GLU A 92 -14.79 -12.36 5.96
N GLU A 93 -14.44 -13.44 5.24
CA GLU A 93 -14.28 -13.44 3.79
C GLU A 93 -15.52 -12.95 3.03
N GLU A 94 -16.71 -13.10 3.60
CA GLU A 94 -17.99 -12.66 3.02
C GLU A 94 -18.08 -11.13 2.78
N TYR A 95 -17.26 -10.33 3.46
CA TYR A 95 -17.33 -8.86 3.40
C TYR A 95 -16.16 -8.24 2.65
N ILE A 96 -15.25 -9.06 2.15
CA ILE A 96 -14.12 -8.62 1.35
C ILE A 96 -14.60 -8.40 -0.09
N GLU A 97 -14.60 -7.14 -0.54
CA GLU A 97 -14.93 -6.80 -1.92
C GLU A 97 -13.79 -7.23 -2.86
N GLU A 98 -12.55 -6.95 -2.45
CA GLU A 98 -11.35 -7.26 -3.22
C GLU A 98 -10.10 -7.20 -2.32
N TYR A 99 -8.96 -7.64 -2.86
CA TYR A 99 -7.65 -7.41 -2.28
C TYR A 99 -6.85 -6.45 -3.16
N VAL A 100 -6.22 -5.46 -2.54
CA VAL A 100 -5.30 -4.54 -3.20
C VAL A 100 -3.89 -4.68 -2.66
N SER A 101 -2.89 -4.35 -3.47
CA SER A 101 -1.48 -4.38 -3.06
C SER A 101 -1.03 -2.98 -2.63
N LEU A 102 -0.74 -2.80 -1.36
CA LEU A 102 -0.25 -1.54 -0.80
C LEU A 102 1.28 -1.49 -0.84
N PRO A 103 1.90 -0.46 -1.46
CA PRO A 103 3.35 -0.28 -1.42
C PRO A 103 3.87 -0.03 0.00
N VAL A 104 4.82 -0.86 0.45
CA VAL A 104 5.43 -0.69 1.78
C VAL A 104 6.14 0.66 1.91
N SER A 105 6.67 1.19 0.82
CA SER A 105 7.31 2.51 0.77
C SER A 105 6.38 3.69 1.10
N LEU A 106 5.06 3.54 0.93
CA LEU A 106 4.07 4.57 1.23
C LEU A 106 3.34 4.30 2.55
N PHE A 107 3.00 3.04 2.82
CA PHE A 107 2.13 2.67 3.94
C PHE A 107 2.89 2.09 5.13
N GLY A 108 4.18 1.74 4.95
CA GLY A 108 5.02 1.12 5.98
C GLY A 108 4.78 -0.37 6.12
N GLU A 109 5.40 -0.94 7.15
CA GLU A 109 5.23 -2.35 7.53
C GLU A 109 3.98 -2.52 8.40
N GLY A 110 3.33 -3.69 8.31
CA GLY A 110 2.18 -4.06 9.11
C GLY A 110 1.12 -4.82 8.32
N GLU A 111 0.05 -5.16 9.00
CA GLU A 111 -1.17 -5.69 8.39
C GLU A 111 -2.17 -4.55 8.24
N PHE A 112 -2.76 -4.44 7.05
CA PHE A 112 -3.70 -3.39 6.72
C PHE A 112 -4.99 -3.96 6.15
N PHE A 113 -6.07 -3.24 6.36
CA PHE A 113 -7.31 -3.37 5.63
C PHE A 113 -7.84 -1.99 5.25
N ILE A 114 -8.73 -1.93 4.30
CA ILE A 114 -9.30 -0.69 3.80
C ILE A 114 -10.80 -0.71 4.04
N LEU A 115 -11.32 0.37 4.59
CA LEU A 115 -12.76 0.58 4.78
C LEU A 115 -13.24 1.68 3.84
N ARG A 116 -14.42 1.50 3.29
CA ARG A 116 -15.16 2.59 2.65
C ARG A 116 -15.97 3.34 3.71
N ALA A 117 -15.65 4.62 3.91
CA ALA A 117 -16.38 5.47 4.84
C ALA A 117 -17.86 5.60 4.46
N SER A 118 -18.72 5.57 5.46
CA SER A 118 -20.15 5.82 5.29
C SER A 118 -20.64 6.84 6.31
N GLY A 119 -21.48 7.76 5.88
CA GLY A 119 -21.99 8.85 6.72
C GLY A 119 -21.04 10.05 6.81
N ASP A 120 -21.41 10.99 7.71
CA ASP A 120 -20.74 12.29 7.85
C ASP A 120 -20.15 12.54 9.23
N SER A 121 -20.07 11.50 10.09
CA SER A 121 -19.63 11.67 11.48
C SER A 121 -18.15 12.08 11.63
N MET A 122 -17.33 11.95 10.58
CA MET A 122 -15.89 12.24 10.59
C MET A 122 -15.49 13.35 9.61
N ILE A 123 -16.43 14.18 9.15
CA ILE A 123 -16.17 15.23 8.16
C ILE A 123 -15.19 16.31 8.66
N GLY A 124 -15.19 16.61 9.95
CA GLY A 124 -14.25 17.55 10.58
C GLY A 124 -12.79 17.04 10.57
N ALA A 125 -12.59 15.73 10.50
CA ALA A 125 -11.28 15.11 10.25
C ALA A 125 -10.95 15.00 8.75
N GLY A 126 -11.79 15.56 7.89
CA GLY A 126 -11.63 15.51 6.44
C GLY A 126 -11.97 14.15 5.83
N ILE A 127 -12.72 13.29 6.51
CA ILE A 127 -13.19 11.99 6.01
C ILE A 127 -14.65 12.12 5.59
N ASN A 128 -14.91 11.96 4.29
CA ASN A 128 -16.23 12.04 3.71
C ASN A 128 -16.79 10.65 3.38
N SER A 129 -18.10 10.56 3.23
CA SER A 129 -18.73 9.34 2.75
C SER A 129 -18.19 8.96 1.37
N GLY A 130 -17.81 7.69 1.19
CA GLY A 130 -17.18 7.17 -0.02
C GLY A 130 -15.66 7.16 -0.01
N ASP A 131 -14.99 7.91 0.89
CA ASP A 131 -13.54 7.87 1.04
C ASP A 131 -13.07 6.46 1.44
N MET A 132 -11.91 6.03 0.94
CA MET A 132 -11.26 4.81 1.37
C MET A 132 -10.28 5.10 2.49
N ILE A 133 -10.43 4.44 3.62
CA ILE A 133 -9.60 4.62 4.81
C ILE A 133 -8.70 3.42 4.98
N VAL A 134 -7.39 3.64 4.93
CA VAL A 134 -6.40 2.59 5.22
C VAL A 134 -6.24 2.47 6.72
N ILE A 135 -6.56 1.30 7.25
CA ILE A 135 -6.53 0.97 8.67
C ILE A 135 -5.35 0.03 8.92
N ARG A 136 -4.46 0.40 9.83
CA ARG A 136 -3.46 -0.53 10.36
C ARG A 136 -4.10 -1.37 11.45
N LYS A 137 -4.07 -2.70 11.26
CA LYS A 137 -4.65 -3.66 12.20
C LYS A 137 -3.85 -3.69 13.50
N GLN A 138 -4.47 -3.29 14.57
CA GLN A 138 -3.91 -3.32 15.93
C GLN A 138 -5.04 -3.21 16.96
N ASN A 139 -4.79 -3.71 18.17
CA ASN A 139 -5.78 -3.73 19.25
C ASN A 139 -5.57 -2.63 20.32
N ALA A 140 -4.61 -1.75 20.09
CA ALA A 140 -4.32 -0.62 20.97
C ALA A 140 -4.34 0.70 20.19
N ALA A 141 -4.74 1.77 20.86
CA ALA A 141 -4.75 3.13 20.33
C ALA A 141 -4.27 4.12 21.37
N SER A 142 -3.78 5.26 20.92
CA SER A 142 -3.40 6.41 21.72
C SER A 142 -4.49 7.48 21.64
N ASP A 143 -4.53 8.36 22.65
CA ASP A 143 -5.43 9.51 22.64
C ASP A 143 -5.22 10.35 21.38
N GLY A 144 -6.33 10.63 20.71
CA GLY A 144 -6.34 11.38 19.45
C GLY A 144 -6.26 10.52 18.18
N ASP A 145 -5.98 9.22 18.27
CA ASP A 145 -6.02 8.33 17.11
C ASP A 145 -7.45 8.23 16.54
N ILE A 146 -7.56 8.16 15.23
CA ILE A 146 -8.83 7.77 14.59
C ILE A 146 -8.83 6.27 14.47
N VAL A 147 -9.82 5.62 15.09
CA VAL A 147 -9.89 4.17 15.21
C VAL A 147 -11.15 3.57 14.59
N VAL A 148 -11.02 2.35 14.13
CA VAL A 148 -12.18 1.47 13.97
C VAL A 148 -12.36 0.75 15.29
N ALA A 149 -13.48 1.03 15.95
CA ALA A 149 -13.84 0.46 17.24
C ALA A 149 -15.12 -0.33 17.14
N LEU A 150 -15.14 -1.49 17.80
CA LEU A 150 -16.34 -2.30 18.00
C LEU A 150 -16.94 -1.94 19.37
N VAL A 151 -18.18 -1.46 19.37
CA VAL A 151 -18.97 -1.11 20.55
C VAL A 151 -20.35 -1.72 20.38
N ASP A 152 -20.82 -2.49 21.36
CA ASP A 152 -22.15 -3.14 21.35
C ASP A 152 -22.45 -3.91 20.05
N ASN A 153 -21.44 -4.62 19.53
CA ASN A 153 -21.45 -5.35 18.26
C ASN A 153 -21.58 -4.47 17.00
N GLU A 154 -21.37 -3.16 17.12
CA GLU A 154 -21.34 -2.25 15.98
C GLU A 154 -19.94 -1.67 15.78
N SER A 155 -19.42 -1.77 14.55
CA SER A 155 -18.15 -1.12 14.19
C SER A 155 -18.39 0.33 13.84
N THR A 156 -17.52 1.21 14.36
CA THR A 156 -17.61 2.65 14.11
C THR A 156 -16.22 3.26 13.94
N LEU A 157 -16.12 4.31 13.11
CA LEU A 157 -14.90 5.11 12.95
C LEU A 157 -15.05 6.39 13.75
N LYS A 158 -14.20 6.58 14.77
CA LYS A 158 -14.23 7.75 15.66
C LYS A 158 -12.82 8.11 16.13
N ARG A 159 -12.67 9.31 16.69
CA ARG A 159 -11.45 9.67 17.40
C ARG A 159 -11.48 9.10 18.81
N PHE A 160 -10.43 8.40 19.17
CA PHE A 160 -10.28 7.68 20.43
C PHE A 160 -9.70 8.57 21.50
N PHE A 161 -10.25 8.49 22.72
CA PHE A 161 -9.69 9.08 23.94
C PHE A 161 -9.95 8.15 25.13
N LEU A 162 -8.99 8.08 26.04
CA LEU A 162 -9.13 7.38 27.30
C LEU A 162 -9.61 8.36 28.38
N ASP A 163 -10.87 8.25 28.82
CA ASP A 163 -11.40 9.03 29.92
C ASP A 163 -11.06 8.34 31.26
N THR A 164 -9.96 8.77 31.86
CA THR A 164 -9.45 8.20 33.12
C THR A 164 -10.34 8.52 34.32
N GLU A 165 -11.04 9.65 34.29
CA GLU A 165 -11.95 10.07 35.40
C GLU A 165 -13.19 9.15 35.42
N ARG A 166 -13.75 8.90 34.23
CA ARG A 166 -14.92 8.03 34.06
C ARG A 166 -14.56 6.55 33.94
N ARG A 167 -13.27 6.23 33.82
CA ARG A 167 -12.73 4.88 33.57
C ARG A 167 -13.39 4.21 32.37
N CYS A 168 -13.49 4.95 31.28
CA CYS A 168 -14.11 4.47 30.04
C CYS A 168 -13.38 5.00 28.81
N VAL A 169 -13.71 4.48 27.65
CA VAL A 169 -13.31 5.03 26.37
C VAL A 169 -14.33 6.06 25.92
N ARG A 170 -13.84 7.21 25.45
CA ARG A 170 -14.63 8.21 24.74
C ARG A 170 -14.29 8.15 23.28
N LEU A 171 -15.27 7.85 22.46
CA LEU A 171 -15.18 7.87 21.01
C LEU A 171 -15.87 9.14 20.49
N HIS A 172 -15.03 10.06 19.99
CA HIS A 172 -15.46 11.39 19.58
C HIS A 172 -15.70 11.44 18.06
N PRO A 173 -16.91 11.79 17.60
CA PRO A 173 -17.15 12.10 16.20
C PRO A 173 -16.55 13.45 15.85
N GLU A 174 -15.99 13.58 14.68
CA GLU A 174 -15.50 14.85 14.12
C GLU A 174 -16.61 15.59 13.35
N ASN A 175 -17.79 15.64 13.97
CA ASN A 175 -18.95 16.38 13.47
C ASN A 175 -19.85 16.73 14.67
N PRO A 176 -20.07 18.04 14.94
CA PRO A 176 -20.87 18.50 16.09
C PRO A 176 -22.33 18.03 16.11
N LYS A 177 -22.84 17.47 15.00
CA LYS A 177 -24.19 16.90 14.95
C LYS A 177 -24.33 15.62 15.75
N TYR A 178 -23.23 14.96 16.08
CA TYR A 178 -23.21 13.66 16.76
C TYR A 178 -22.63 13.80 18.16
N PRO A 179 -23.22 13.16 19.16
CA PRO A 179 -22.66 13.14 20.52
C PRO A 179 -21.46 12.21 20.63
N ASP A 180 -20.65 12.42 21.65
CA ASP A 180 -19.63 11.49 22.08
C ASP A 180 -20.25 10.16 22.55
N ILE A 181 -19.55 9.05 22.25
CA ILE A 181 -19.91 7.72 22.75
C ILE A 181 -18.96 7.41 23.91
N TYR A 182 -19.53 7.17 25.09
CA TYR A 182 -18.80 6.73 26.28
C TYR A 182 -19.10 5.26 26.54
N THR A 183 -18.07 4.41 26.57
CA THR A 183 -18.24 2.99 26.76
C THR A 183 -17.10 2.37 27.57
N GLN A 184 -17.41 1.38 28.38
CA GLN A 184 -16.43 0.53 29.06
C GLN A 184 -16.11 -0.73 28.23
N ASN A 185 -16.94 -1.04 27.22
CA ASN A 185 -16.80 -2.19 26.37
C ASN A 185 -16.48 -1.71 24.95
N CYS A 186 -15.17 -1.54 24.67
CA CYS A 186 -14.67 -1.10 23.37
C CYS A 186 -13.52 -1.99 22.93
N THR A 187 -13.62 -2.57 21.75
CA THR A 187 -12.52 -3.29 21.12
C THR A 187 -11.98 -2.49 19.93
N VAL A 188 -10.74 -2.06 20.01
CA VAL A 188 -10.06 -1.43 18.88
C VAL A 188 -9.70 -2.51 17.86
N GLN A 189 -10.15 -2.35 16.62
CA GLN A 189 -9.87 -3.24 15.51
C GLN A 189 -8.68 -2.76 14.67
N GLY A 190 -8.41 -1.45 14.71
CA GLY A 190 -7.28 -0.83 14.04
C GLY A 190 -7.32 0.69 14.10
N VAL A 191 -6.20 1.29 13.67
CA VAL A 191 -5.99 2.75 13.62
C VAL A 191 -5.94 3.21 12.17
N ALA A 192 -6.70 4.25 11.85
CA ALA A 192 -6.67 4.90 10.54
C ALA A 192 -5.33 5.61 10.33
N VAL A 193 -4.63 5.26 9.27
CA VAL A 193 -3.30 5.82 8.96
C VAL A 193 -3.29 6.68 7.70
N HIS A 194 -4.18 6.42 6.74
CA HIS A 194 -4.31 7.21 5.52
C HIS A 194 -5.77 7.28 5.07
N VAL A 195 -6.07 8.34 4.30
CA VAL A 195 -7.33 8.50 3.59
C VAL A 195 -7.02 8.62 2.10
N ILE A 196 -7.65 7.79 1.28
CA ILE A 196 -7.57 7.83 -0.17
C ILE A 196 -8.88 8.42 -0.68
N LYS A 197 -8.79 9.52 -1.43
CA LYS A 197 -9.93 10.27 -1.97
C LYS A 197 -9.93 10.24 -3.48
N SER A 198 -11.11 10.11 -4.09
CA SER A 198 -11.30 10.54 -5.46
C SER A 198 -11.47 12.06 -5.50
N LEU A 199 -10.87 12.69 -6.50
CA LEU A 199 -11.00 14.14 -6.77
C LEU A 199 -11.97 14.42 -7.92
N GLU A 200 -12.69 13.38 -8.38
CA GLU A 200 -13.71 13.46 -9.42
C GLU A 200 -15.10 13.71 -8.84
#